data_fccf734ace5e1f29829086e897179892
#
_entry.id   fccf734ace5e1f29829086e897179892
#
_cell.length_a   1.000
_cell.length_b   1.000
_cell.length_c   1.000
_cell.angle_alpha   90.00
_cell.angle_beta   90.00
_cell.angle_gamma   90.00
#
_symmetry.space_group_name_H-M   'P 1'
#
loop_
_entity.id
_entity.type
_entity.pdbx_description
1 polymer ?
#
loop_
_entity_poly.entity_id
_entity_poly.type
_entity_poly.pdbx_seq_one_letter_code
_entity_poly.pdbx_strand_id
1 'polypeptide(L)'
;MNISIAAKIMNKAGKQITIEPDKLVEINPPYENYHYLKKVGEEWEFGLLLVERQEVPSEKVIKLFKSEEEAAMYFLMNRLSAFYFDKRIRPFMMEHQEFDIGGPEFNERKFHEAIYLIGIPPTLFSLNDTILKTNRIIVDAEDDKFIVKYRGEDGKTISSTLPISKKRALFFAFKKLFLFYIFNKEVKDLLIEHGEGDNITDEDISVFLT
;
A
#
# COMPACT_ATOMS: atom_id res chain seq x y z
N MET A 1 -17.32 -5.20 2.66
CA MET A 1 -16.45 -6.36 3.04
C MET A 1 -16.57 -6.63 4.54
N ASN A 2 -16.50 -7.90 5.00
CA ASN A 2 -16.38 -8.23 6.42
C ASN A 2 -15.00 -8.81 6.73
N ILE A 3 -14.67 -8.99 8.03
CA ILE A 3 -13.36 -9.52 8.45
C ILE A 3 -13.09 -10.94 7.92
N SER A 4 -14.11 -11.78 7.73
CA SER A 4 -13.94 -13.14 7.20
C SER A 4 -13.50 -13.12 5.74
N ILE A 5 -14.07 -12.23 4.93
CA ILE A 5 -13.69 -12.05 3.52
C ILE A 5 -12.28 -11.46 3.43
N ALA A 6 -11.96 -10.43 4.23
CA ALA A 6 -10.63 -9.83 4.26
C ALA A 6 -9.54 -10.87 4.58
N ALA A 7 -9.76 -11.72 5.59
CA ALA A 7 -8.83 -12.79 5.92
C ALA A 7 -8.67 -13.83 4.81
N LYS A 8 -9.75 -14.23 4.12
CA LYS A 8 -9.68 -15.16 2.99
C LYS A 8 -8.82 -14.61 1.86
N ILE A 9 -9.03 -13.32 1.50
CA ILE A 9 -8.25 -12.64 0.46
C ILE A 9 -6.78 -12.58 0.85
N MET A 10 -6.47 -12.20 2.10
CA MET A 10 -5.08 -12.11 2.58
C MET A 10 -4.39 -13.46 2.57
N ASN A 11 -5.04 -14.50 3.09
CA ASN A 11 -4.50 -15.86 3.10
C ASN A 11 -4.28 -16.38 1.67
N LYS A 12 -5.18 -16.08 0.73
CA LYS A 12 -5.02 -16.44 -0.67
C LYS A 12 -3.85 -15.69 -1.35
N ALA A 13 -3.63 -14.43 -1.00
CA ALA A 13 -2.46 -13.67 -1.43
C ALA A 13 -1.13 -14.22 -0.83
N GLY A 14 -1.21 -15.07 0.19
CA GLY A 14 -0.09 -15.66 0.90
C GLY A 14 0.32 -14.91 2.18
N LYS A 15 -0.46 -13.92 2.61
CA LYS A 15 -0.29 -13.25 3.91
C LYS A 15 -1.16 -13.94 4.94
N GLN A 16 -0.54 -14.70 5.83
CA GLN A 16 -1.26 -15.48 6.85
C GLN A 16 -1.92 -14.59 7.91
N ILE A 17 -3.23 -14.79 8.09
CA ILE A 17 -4.06 -14.07 9.05
C ILE A 17 -4.88 -15.09 9.84
N THR A 18 -4.97 -14.90 11.14
CA THR A 18 -5.89 -15.63 12.03
C THR A 18 -7.15 -14.81 12.26
N ILE A 19 -8.30 -15.48 12.21
CA ILE A 19 -9.59 -14.92 12.60
C ILE A 19 -9.92 -15.46 13.98
N GLU A 20 -10.20 -14.56 14.90
CA GLU A 20 -10.84 -14.83 16.20
C GLU A 20 -12.23 -14.17 16.20
N PRO A 21 -13.15 -14.49 17.10
CA PRO A 21 -14.41 -13.76 17.22
C PRO A 21 -14.12 -12.24 17.34
N ASP A 22 -14.69 -11.45 16.42
CA ASP A 22 -14.55 -9.99 16.39
C ASP A 22 -13.10 -9.46 16.27
N LYS A 23 -12.15 -10.29 15.74
CA LYS A 23 -10.74 -9.88 15.61
C LYS A 23 -10.04 -10.54 14.43
N LEU A 24 -9.20 -9.75 13.75
CA LEU A 24 -8.17 -10.21 12.80
C LEU A 24 -6.79 -9.97 13.38
N VAL A 25 -5.89 -10.94 13.26
CA VAL A 25 -4.53 -10.84 13.76
C VAL A 25 -3.55 -11.39 12.72
N GLU A 26 -2.48 -10.66 12.47
CA GLU A 26 -1.37 -11.18 11.68
C GLU A 26 -0.67 -12.33 12.42
N ILE A 27 -0.31 -13.37 11.68
CA ILE A 27 0.56 -14.44 12.19
C ILE A 27 1.99 -14.01 11.94
N ASN A 28 2.67 -13.60 12.99
CA ASN A 28 4.08 -13.22 12.96
C ASN A 28 4.89 -14.15 13.89
N PRO A 29 6.21 -14.25 13.68
CA PRO A 29 7.06 -14.92 14.64
C PRO A 29 6.87 -14.38 16.07
N PRO A 30 6.94 -15.24 17.09
CA PRO A 30 6.88 -14.79 18.47
C PRO A 30 8.03 -13.83 18.73
N TYR A 31 7.78 -12.65 19.28
CA TYR A 31 8.69 -11.52 19.56
C TYR A 31 8.68 -10.39 18.53
N GLU A 32 7.94 -10.46 17.43
CA GLU A 32 7.75 -9.33 16.52
C GLU A 32 6.45 -8.59 16.83
N ASN A 33 6.45 -7.29 16.57
CA ASN A 33 5.22 -6.49 16.62
C ASN A 33 4.30 -6.86 15.45
N TYR A 34 2.99 -6.92 15.68
CA TYR A 34 2.04 -7.26 14.63
C TYR A 34 0.76 -6.42 14.71
N HIS A 35 0.12 -6.25 13.54
CA HIS A 35 -1.12 -5.50 13.46
C HIS A 35 -2.32 -6.39 13.76
N TYR A 36 -3.33 -5.74 14.34
CA TYR A 36 -4.62 -6.34 14.60
C TYR A 36 -5.74 -5.41 14.16
N LEU A 37 -6.91 -5.99 13.92
CA LEU A 37 -8.19 -5.32 13.82
C LEU A 37 -9.13 -5.99 14.79
N LYS A 38 -9.76 -5.26 15.73
CA LYS A 38 -10.69 -5.83 16.71
C LYS A 38 -11.89 -4.92 16.92
N LYS A 39 -13.03 -5.53 17.30
CA LYS A 39 -14.21 -4.82 17.73
C LYS A 39 -14.10 -4.45 19.22
N VAL A 40 -14.42 -3.20 19.55
CA VAL A 40 -14.48 -2.70 20.93
C VAL A 40 -15.76 -1.88 21.12
N GLY A 41 -16.74 -2.44 21.79
CA GLY A 41 -18.06 -1.84 21.87
C GLY A 41 -18.73 -1.77 20.48
N GLU A 42 -19.08 -0.56 20.06
CA GLU A 42 -19.69 -0.30 18.74
C GLU A 42 -18.66 0.07 17.65
N GLU A 43 -17.38 0.18 18.00
CA GLU A 43 -16.32 0.61 17.09
C GLU A 43 -15.34 -0.51 16.75
N TRP A 44 -14.58 -0.34 15.69
CA TRP A 44 -13.48 -1.21 15.28
C TRP A 44 -12.15 -0.48 15.42
N GLU A 45 -11.18 -1.12 16.08
CA GLU A 45 -9.84 -0.61 16.30
C GLU A 45 -8.83 -1.32 15.40
N PHE A 46 -8.15 -0.57 14.53
CA PHE A 46 -6.92 -0.99 13.89
C PHE A 46 -5.74 -0.56 14.75
N GLY A 47 -4.88 -1.49 15.10
CA GLY A 47 -3.77 -1.22 16.00
C GLY A 47 -2.55 -2.08 15.76
N LEU A 48 -1.53 -1.83 16.57
CA LEU A 48 -0.27 -2.54 16.63
C LEU A 48 -0.11 -3.14 18.02
N LEU A 49 0.10 -4.46 18.11
CA LEU A 49 0.54 -5.12 19.33
C LEU A 49 2.06 -5.03 19.40
N LEU A 50 2.54 -4.34 20.41
CA LEU A 50 3.96 -4.19 20.72
C LEU A 50 4.40 -5.36 21.59
N VAL A 51 5.21 -6.24 21.04
CA VAL A 51 5.76 -7.44 21.72
C VAL A 51 7.27 -7.34 21.81
N GLU A 52 7.91 -6.77 20.78
CA GLU A 52 9.36 -6.65 20.69
C GLU A 52 9.91 -5.81 21.85
N ARG A 53 10.85 -6.39 22.62
CA ARG A 53 11.53 -5.75 23.74
C ARG A 53 10.59 -5.27 24.86
N GLN A 54 9.39 -5.83 24.96
CA GLN A 54 8.43 -5.54 26.01
C GLN A 54 8.38 -6.71 26.99
N GLU A 55 8.41 -6.43 28.31
CA GLU A 55 8.15 -7.45 29.35
C GLU A 55 6.69 -7.91 29.30
N VAL A 56 5.78 -6.98 29.04
CA VAL A 56 4.34 -7.24 28.87
C VAL A 56 3.90 -6.63 27.54
N PRO A 57 3.26 -7.42 26.64
CA PRO A 57 2.73 -6.89 25.40
C PRO A 57 1.75 -5.73 25.63
N SER A 58 1.84 -4.68 24.82
CA SER A 58 0.95 -3.53 24.89
C SER A 58 0.33 -3.21 23.55
N GLU A 59 -0.91 -2.73 23.55
CA GLU A 59 -1.64 -2.36 22.34
C GLU A 59 -1.53 -0.86 22.08
N LYS A 60 -1.28 -0.49 20.83
CA LYS A 60 -1.31 0.88 20.34
C LYS A 60 -2.38 1.01 19.27
N VAL A 61 -3.47 1.69 19.57
CA VAL A 61 -4.50 2.02 18.58
C VAL A 61 -3.94 3.04 17.59
N ILE A 62 -4.12 2.76 16.30
CA ILE A 62 -3.67 3.60 15.17
C ILE A 62 -4.85 4.33 14.57
N LYS A 63 -5.98 3.63 14.37
CA LYS A 63 -7.16 4.19 13.73
C LYS A 63 -8.43 3.53 14.24
N LEU A 64 -9.52 4.31 14.31
CA LEU A 64 -10.86 3.86 14.69
C LEU A 64 -11.80 3.92 13.47
N PHE A 65 -12.77 3.00 13.44
CA PHE A 65 -13.78 2.91 12.40
C PHE A 65 -15.15 2.66 13.03
N LYS A 66 -16.19 3.17 12.37
CA LYS A 66 -17.57 3.02 12.81
C LYS A 66 -18.25 1.77 12.26
N SER A 67 -17.71 1.19 11.19
CA SER A 67 -18.27 -0.02 10.57
C SER A 67 -17.20 -1.10 10.36
N GLU A 68 -17.66 -2.36 10.37
CA GLU A 68 -16.82 -3.51 10.05
C GLU A 68 -16.28 -3.43 8.61
N GLU A 69 -17.12 -2.96 7.70
CA GLU A 69 -16.82 -2.90 6.27
C GLU A 69 -15.63 -1.99 5.99
N GLU A 70 -15.64 -0.77 6.56
CA GLU A 70 -14.54 0.19 6.42
C GLU A 70 -13.26 -0.33 7.09
N ALA A 71 -13.41 -0.90 8.29
CA ALA A 71 -12.30 -1.41 9.07
C ALA A 71 -11.60 -2.60 8.38
N ALA A 72 -12.39 -3.56 7.86
CA ALA A 72 -11.89 -4.75 7.18
C ALA A 72 -11.20 -4.37 5.85
N MET A 73 -11.78 -3.46 5.06
CA MET A 73 -11.17 -2.97 3.83
C MET A 73 -9.86 -2.23 4.11
N TYR A 74 -9.85 -1.35 5.09
CA TYR A 74 -8.62 -0.63 5.48
C TYR A 74 -7.53 -1.60 5.95
N PHE A 75 -7.86 -2.57 6.82
CA PHE A 75 -6.93 -3.58 7.28
C PHE A 75 -6.34 -4.37 6.11
N LEU A 76 -7.20 -4.86 5.21
CA LEU A 76 -6.79 -5.58 4.02
C LEU A 76 -5.81 -4.78 3.18
N MET A 77 -6.18 -3.56 2.78
CA MET A 77 -5.36 -2.72 1.91
C MET A 77 -4.02 -2.35 2.53
N ASN A 78 -4.04 -1.93 3.79
CA ASN A 78 -2.83 -1.54 4.52
C ASN A 78 -1.87 -2.72 4.70
N ARG A 79 -2.41 -3.91 5.05
CA ARG A 79 -1.54 -5.07 5.32
C ARG A 79 -1.06 -5.77 4.05
N LEU A 80 -1.85 -5.78 2.98
CA LEU A 80 -1.38 -6.24 1.67
C LEU A 80 -0.34 -5.31 1.07
N SER A 81 -0.45 -3.98 1.25
CA SER A 81 0.60 -3.04 0.86
C SER A 81 1.96 -3.42 1.44
N ALA A 82 2.02 -3.58 2.77
CA ALA A 82 3.25 -3.97 3.47
C ALA A 82 3.75 -5.35 3.01
N PHE A 83 2.85 -6.32 2.87
CA PHE A 83 3.19 -7.67 2.41
C PHE A 83 3.82 -7.68 1.01
N TYR A 84 3.22 -6.96 0.05
CA TYR A 84 3.77 -6.89 -1.31
C TYR A 84 5.04 -6.06 -1.38
N PHE A 85 5.17 -5.03 -0.54
CA PHE A 85 6.44 -4.33 -0.42
C PHE A 85 7.57 -5.29 -0.03
N ASP A 86 7.36 -6.10 0.99
CA ASP A 86 8.37 -7.05 1.48
C ASP A 86 8.58 -8.23 0.52
N LYS A 87 7.54 -8.70 -0.15
CA LYS A 87 7.59 -9.87 -1.02
C LYS A 87 8.05 -9.58 -2.46
N ARG A 88 7.85 -8.36 -2.96
CA ARG A 88 8.11 -8.01 -4.36
C ARG A 88 9.06 -6.83 -4.52
N ILE A 89 8.79 -5.71 -3.83
CA ILE A 89 9.52 -4.46 -4.05
C ILE A 89 10.91 -4.53 -3.42
N ARG A 90 11.00 -4.93 -2.15
CA ARG A 90 12.28 -5.05 -1.46
C ARG A 90 13.22 -6.07 -2.12
N PRO A 91 12.80 -7.30 -2.48
CA PRO A 91 13.64 -8.22 -3.24
C PRO A 91 14.13 -7.64 -4.56
N PHE A 92 13.24 -7.01 -5.35
CA PHE A 92 13.65 -6.35 -6.58
C PHE A 92 14.74 -5.31 -6.35
N MET A 93 14.60 -4.47 -5.33
CA MET A 93 15.61 -3.46 -4.99
C MET A 93 16.95 -4.10 -4.55
N MET A 94 16.91 -5.26 -3.89
CA MET A 94 18.11 -5.99 -3.46
C MET A 94 18.81 -6.72 -4.62
N GLU A 95 18.04 -7.25 -5.57
CA GLU A 95 18.54 -7.95 -6.75
C GLU A 95 19.09 -7.01 -7.81
N HIS A 96 18.59 -5.77 -7.87
CA HIS A 96 18.90 -4.76 -8.89
C HIS A 96 19.55 -3.52 -8.28
N GLN A 97 20.68 -3.73 -7.56
CA GLN A 97 21.43 -2.66 -6.89
C GLN A 97 22.01 -1.62 -7.87
N GLU A 98 22.20 -1.98 -9.15
CA GLU A 98 22.64 -1.07 -10.23
C GLU A 98 21.72 0.14 -10.41
N PHE A 99 20.45 0.02 -10.07
CA PHE A 99 19.52 1.16 -10.11
C PHE A 99 19.69 2.11 -8.92
N ASP A 100 20.27 1.66 -7.81
CA ASP A 100 20.45 2.47 -6.58
C ASP A 100 19.14 3.10 -6.09
N ILE A 101 18.04 2.33 -6.11
CA ILE A 101 16.68 2.81 -5.82
C ILE A 101 16.63 3.38 -4.39
N GLY A 102 16.34 4.70 -4.29
CA GLY A 102 16.38 5.45 -3.03
C GLY A 102 17.76 5.93 -2.60
N GLY A 103 18.83 5.49 -3.22
CA GLY A 103 20.21 5.91 -3.00
C GLY A 103 20.58 7.21 -3.70
N PRO A 104 21.85 7.69 -3.56
CA PRO A 104 22.30 8.95 -4.10
C PRO A 104 22.29 9.03 -5.63
N GLU A 105 22.50 7.92 -6.32
CA GLU A 105 22.59 7.84 -7.77
C GLU A 105 21.25 7.55 -8.47
N PHE A 106 20.14 7.42 -7.70
CA PHE A 106 18.83 7.18 -8.27
C PHE A 106 18.28 8.44 -8.94
N ASN A 107 18.08 8.36 -10.26
CA ASN A 107 17.64 9.46 -11.12
C ASN A 107 16.54 9.01 -12.10
N GLU A 108 16.02 9.92 -12.92
CA GLU A 108 14.93 9.61 -13.86
C GLU A 108 15.29 8.50 -14.85
N ARG A 109 16.52 8.45 -15.36
CA ARG A 109 16.95 7.40 -16.29
C ARG A 109 16.86 6.03 -15.61
N LYS A 110 17.45 5.88 -14.42
CA LYS A 110 17.41 4.64 -13.64
C LYS A 110 15.98 4.28 -13.21
N PHE A 111 15.16 5.28 -12.89
CA PHE A 111 13.72 5.08 -12.62
C PHE A 111 13.02 4.46 -13.83
N HIS A 112 13.19 5.02 -15.04
CA HIS A 112 12.60 4.48 -16.27
C HIS A 112 13.10 3.07 -16.60
N GLU A 113 14.41 2.82 -16.46
CA GLU A 113 15.01 1.50 -16.68
C GLU A 113 14.43 0.45 -15.72
N ALA A 114 14.30 0.79 -14.42
CA ALA A 114 13.73 -0.11 -13.41
C ALA A 114 12.25 -0.46 -13.69
N ILE A 115 11.41 0.53 -13.99
CA ILE A 115 9.99 0.28 -14.29
C ILE A 115 9.80 -0.47 -15.62
N TYR A 116 10.66 -0.24 -16.60
CA TYR A 116 10.66 -1.01 -17.84
C TYR A 116 11.00 -2.48 -17.58
N LEU A 117 12.02 -2.75 -16.76
CA LEU A 117 12.42 -4.12 -16.40
C LEU A 117 11.30 -4.88 -15.67
N ILE A 118 10.54 -4.20 -14.79
CA ILE A 118 9.37 -4.77 -14.10
C ILE A 118 8.21 -5.03 -15.08
N GLY A 119 8.19 -4.35 -16.22
CA GLY A 119 7.09 -4.39 -17.19
C GLY A 119 5.91 -3.51 -16.82
N ILE A 120 6.14 -2.42 -16.08
CA ILE A 120 5.09 -1.46 -15.71
C ILE A 120 4.72 -0.60 -16.92
N PRO A 121 3.42 -0.57 -17.32
CA PRO A 121 2.99 0.23 -18.45
C PRO A 121 3.21 1.74 -18.23
N PRO A 122 3.74 2.48 -19.22
CA PRO A 122 3.94 3.93 -19.10
C PRO A 122 2.64 4.73 -18.94
N THR A 123 1.49 4.08 -19.15
CA THR A 123 0.17 4.69 -18.92
C THR A 123 -0.15 4.87 -17.44
N LEU A 124 0.52 4.17 -16.53
CA LEU A 124 0.24 4.22 -15.09
C LEU A 124 0.96 5.37 -14.36
N PHE A 125 1.80 6.13 -15.03
CA PHE A 125 2.51 7.23 -14.38
C PHE A 125 2.79 8.41 -15.32
N SER A 126 3.16 9.56 -14.73
CA SER A 126 3.68 10.74 -15.42
C SER A 126 4.71 11.45 -14.54
N LEU A 127 5.83 11.88 -15.12
CA LEU A 127 6.82 12.71 -14.44
C LEU A 127 6.58 14.21 -14.62
N ASN A 128 5.49 14.62 -15.28
CA ASN A 128 5.01 15.99 -15.36
C ASN A 128 3.52 15.96 -15.64
N ASP A 129 2.72 16.71 -14.89
CA ASP A 129 1.26 16.71 -15.03
C ASP A 129 0.79 17.64 -16.16
N THR A 130 1.25 17.38 -17.38
CA THR A 130 0.83 18.15 -18.57
C THR A 130 -0.45 17.65 -19.21
N ILE A 131 -0.94 16.47 -18.79
CA ILE A 131 -2.11 15.83 -19.40
C ILE A 131 -3.03 15.32 -18.28
N LEU A 132 -4.29 15.79 -18.27
CA LEU A 132 -5.35 15.32 -17.35
C LEU A 132 -5.71 13.85 -17.65
N LYS A 133 -4.83 12.93 -17.30
CA LYS A 133 -5.11 11.50 -17.35
C LYS A 133 -5.44 10.98 -15.95
N THR A 134 -6.35 10.04 -15.89
CA THR A 134 -6.87 9.44 -14.66
C THR A 134 -6.11 8.16 -14.30
N ASN A 135 -6.31 7.68 -13.10
CA ASN A 135 -5.87 6.38 -12.60
C ASN A 135 -4.36 6.16 -12.73
N ARG A 136 -3.54 7.05 -12.10
CA ARG A 136 -2.07 7.05 -12.22
C ARG A 136 -1.32 7.69 -11.07
N ILE A 137 -0.04 7.40 -11.03
CA ILE A 137 0.93 8.08 -10.17
C ILE A 137 1.55 9.25 -10.96
N ILE A 138 1.57 10.43 -10.35
CA ILE A 138 2.10 11.66 -10.96
C ILE A 138 3.20 12.20 -10.07
N VAL A 139 4.28 12.67 -10.69
CA VAL A 139 5.34 13.44 -10.03
C VAL A 139 5.30 14.85 -10.60
N ASP A 140 4.83 15.80 -9.80
CA ASP A 140 4.78 17.21 -10.18
C ASP A 140 5.94 17.98 -9.58
N ALA A 141 6.49 18.92 -10.37
CA ALA A 141 7.41 19.92 -9.87
C ALA A 141 6.65 21.09 -9.25
N GLU A 142 7.06 21.52 -8.06
CA GLU A 142 6.57 22.68 -7.36
C GLU A 142 7.80 23.49 -6.89
N ASP A 143 8.16 24.51 -7.63
CA ASP A 143 9.40 25.26 -7.53
C ASP A 143 10.65 24.33 -7.59
N ASP A 144 11.42 24.26 -6.49
CA ASP A 144 12.59 23.40 -6.33
C ASP A 144 12.26 22.03 -5.69
N LYS A 145 10.98 21.76 -5.41
CA LYS A 145 10.47 20.55 -4.78
C LYS A 145 9.60 19.74 -5.73
N PHE A 146 9.24 18.56 -5.28
CA PHE A 146 8.42 17.62 -6.03
C PHE A 146 7.35 17.02 -5.15
N ILE A 147 6.15 16.82 -5.71
CA ILE A 147 5.02 16.18 -5.05
C ILE A 147 4.69 14.91 -5.82
N VAL A 148 4.52 13.80 -5.11
CA VAL A 148 4.02 12.54 -5.69
C VAL A 148 2.54 12.40 -5.37
N LYS A 149 1.71 12.32 -6.40
CA LYS A 149 0.25 12.25 -6.31
C LYS A 149 -0.27 10.91 -6.80
N TYR A 150 -1.35 10.42 -6.21
CA TYR A 150 -2.22 9.44 -6.84
C TYR A 150 -3.48 10.17 -7.33
N ARG A 151 -3.76 10.04 -8.62
CA ARG A 151 -4.97 10.57 -9.25
C ARG A 151 -5.91 9.41 -9.54
N GLY A 152 -7.11 9.48 -9.01
CA GLY A 152 -8.14 8.45 -9.13
C GLY A 152 -8.80 8.40 -10.50
N GLU A 153 -9.82 7.56 -10.61
CA GLU A 153 -10.53 7.29 -11.85
C GLU A 153 -11.34 8.51 -12.33
N ASP A 154 -11.84 9.31 -11.42
CA ASP A 154 -12.57 10.57 -11.72
C ASP A 154 -11.64 11.75 -12.06
N GLY A 155 -10.32 11.54 -12.04
CA GLY A 155 -9.32 12.56 -12.33
C GLY A 155 -8.96 13.46 -11.15
N LYS A 156 -9.53 13.22 -9.95
CA LYS A 156 -9.17 13.96 -8.75
C LYS A 156 -7.88 13.42 -8.13
N THR A 157 -7.15 14.30 -7.45
CA THR A 157 -6.03 13.88 -6.60
C THR A 157 -6.59 13.32 -5.29
N ILE A 158 -6.38 12.03 -5.07
CA ILE A 158 -6.85 11.31 -3.88
C ILE A 158 -5.84 11.42 -2.75
N SER A 159 -4.55 11.29 -3.08
CA SER A 159 -3.47 11.46 -2.10
C SER A 159 -2.25 12.12 -2.71
N SER A 160 -1.49 12.82 -1.86
CA SER A 160 -0.24 13.47 -2.25
C SER A 160 0.78 13.43 -1.11
N THR A 161 2.06 13.46 -1.47
CA THR A 161 3.12 13.72 -0.49
C THR A 161 3.17 15.22 -0.17
N LEU A 162 3.84 15.57 0.92
CA LEU A 162 4.35 16.93 1.08
C LEU A 162 5.44 17.21 0.01
N PRO A 163 5.77 18.50 -0.28
CA PRO A 163 6.87 18.84 -1.16
C PRO A 163 8.21 18.29 -0.64
N ILE A 164 8.88 17.49 -1.45
CA ILE A 164 10.12 16.76 -1.12
C ILE A 164 11.19 16.97 -2.21
N SER A 165 12.43 16.55 -1.94
CA SER A 165 13.49 16.58 -2.93
C SER A 165 13.20 15.62 -4.11
N LYS A 166 13.70 15.93 -5.30
CA LYS A 166 13.52 15.14 -6.53
C LYS A 166 13.85 13.65 -6.30
N LYS A 167 14.96 13.35 -5.65
CA LYS A 167 15.38 11.98 -5.37
C LYS A 167 14.37 11.24 -4.51
N ARG A 168 13.86 11.86 -3.43
CA ARG A 168 12.83 11.26 -2.58
C ARG A 168 11.52 11.08 -3.35
N ALA A 169 11.16 12.05 -4.21
CA ALA A 169 9.97 11.93 -5.04
C ALA A 169 10.05 10.75 -6.01
N LEU A 170 11.19 10.55 -6.69
CA LEU A 170 11.40 9.39 -7.55
C LEU A 170 11.31 8.07 -6.78
N PHE A 171 11.86 8.00 -5.57
CA PHE A 171 11.73 6.80 -4.72
C PHE A 171 10.28 6.52 -4.31
N PHE A 172 9.54 7.54 -3.84
CA PHE A 172 8.13 7.37 -3.49
C PHE A 172 7.27 7.04 -4.72
N ALA A 173 7.57 7.66 -5.87
CA ALA A 173 6.89 7.35 -7.12
C ALA A 173 7.14 5.89 -7.55
N PHE A 174 8.39 5.41 -7.47
CA PHE A 174 8.74 4.03 -7.75
C PHE A 174 7.96 3.05 -6.87
N LYS A 175 7.99 3.26 -5.53
CA LYS A 175 7.25 2.43 -4.58
C LYS A 175 5.76 2.40 -4.89
N LYS A 176 5.12 3.58 -5.00
CA LYS A 176 3.68 3.70 -5.26
C LYS A 176 3.29 3.10 -6.62
N LEU A 177 4.09 3.34 -7.65
CA LEU A 177 3.84 2.82 -8.98
C LEU A 177 3.95 1.29 -9.04
N PHE A 178 4.94 0.70 -8.37
CA PHE A 178 5.06 -0.75 -8.31
C PHE A 178 3.91 -1.39 -7.51
N LEU A 179 3.51 -0.80 -6.38
CA LEU A 179 2.31 -1.23 -5.65
C LEU A 179 1.06 -1.10 -6.54
N PHE A 180 0.89 0.01 -7.25
CA PHE A 180 -0.26 0.22 -8.13
C PHE A 180 -0.33 -0.80 -9.26
N TYR A 181 0.81 -1.16 -9.81
CA TYR A 181 0.92 -2.22 -10.81
C TYR A 181 0.51 -3.60 -10.23
N ILE A 182 1.00 -3.93 -9.02
CA ILE A 182 0.59 -5.16 -8.31
C ILE A 182 -0.90 -5.13 -8.00
N PHE A 183 -1.44 -4.00 -7.54
CA PHE A 183 -2.87 -3.84 -7.29
C PHE A 183 -3.69 -4.21 -8.53
N ASN A 184 -3.36 -3.62 -9.68
CA ASN A 184 -4.09 -3.87 -10.93
C ASN A 184 -3.92 -5.31 -11.47
N LYS A 185 -2.80 -5.97 -11.18
CA LYS A 185 -2.51 -7.32 -11.69
C LYS A 185 -2.95 -8.47 -10.78
N GLU A 186 -2.92 -8.26 -9.47
CA GLU A 186 -3.09 -9.35 -8.51
C GLU A 186 -4.22 -9.07 -7.52
N VAL A 187 -4.20 -7.88 -6.87
CA VAL A 187 -5.12 -7.59 -5.77
C VAL A 187 -6.55 -7.38 -6.26
N LYS A 188 -6.71 -6.67 -7.38
CA LYS A 188 -8.02 -6.42 -7.98
C LYS A 188 -8.74 -7.72 -8.35
N ASP A 189 -8.03 -8.69 -8.93
CA ASP A 189 -8.59 -9.99 -9.29
C ASP A 189 -9.03 -10.78 -8.05
N LEU A 190 -8.22 -10.73 -6.97
CA LEU A 190 -8.59 -11.34 -5.69
C LEU A 190 -9.86 -10.72 -5.10
N LEU A 191 -10.01 -9.41 -5.17
CA LEU A 191 -11.22 -8.72 -4.71
C LEU A 191 -12.45 -9.08 -5.54
N ILE A 192 -12.33 -9.11 -6.87
CA ILE A 192 -13.41 -9.52 -7.78
C ILE A 192 -13.84 -10.96 -7.49
N GLU A 193 -12.90 -11.89 -7.33
CA GLU A 193 -13.19 -13.30 -7.04
C GLU A 193 -13.99 -13.50 -5.75
N HIS A 194 -13.82 -12.59 -4.78
CA HIS A 194 -14.53 -12.64 -3.50
C HIS A 194 -15.77 -11.73 -3.46
N GLY A 195 -16.20 -11.19 -4.61
CA GLY A 195 -17.39 -10.36 -4.73
C GLY A 195 -17.25 -8.92 -4.22
N GLU A 196 -16.01 -8.45 -4.06
CA GLU A 196 -15.72 -7.10 -3.54
C GLU A 196 -15.23 -6.13 -4.64
N GLY A 197 -15.20 -6.57 -5.90
CA GLY A 197 -14.65 -5.78 -7.01
C GLY A 197 -15.34 -4.42 -7.22
N ASP A 198 -16.67 -4.36 -7.07
CA ASP A 198 -17.47 -3.15 -7.25
C ASP A 198 -17.46 -2.22 -6.03
N ASN A 199 -16.94 -2.70 -4.90
CA ASN A 199 -16.90 -1.97 -3.63
C ASN A 199 -15.58 -1.21 -3.42
N ILE A 200 -14.64 -1.30 -4.35
CA ILE A 200 -13.32 -0.67 -4.23
C ILE A 200 -13.43 0.80 -4.59
N THR A 201 -12.97 1.66 -3.68
CA THR A 201 -12.88 3.10 -3.91
C THR A 201 -11.45 3.54 -4.22
N ASP A 202 -11.30 4.75 -4.78
CA ASP A 202 -9.97 5.35 -4.97
C ASP A 202 -9.23 5.60 -3.63
N GLU A 203 -9.99 5.86 -2.56
CA GLU A 203 -9.47 5.98 -1.19
C GLU A 203 -8.87 4.65 -0.70
N ASP A 204 -9.51 3.52 -0.98
CA ASP A 204 -9.00 2.20 -0.63
C ASP A 204 -7.70 1.90 -1.38
N ILE A 205 -7.66 2.21 -2.68
CA ILE A 205 -6.43 2.11 -3.48
C ILE A 205 -5.34 3.01 -2.88
N SER A 206 -5.69 4.23 -2.47
CA SER A 206 -4.73 5.15 -1.83
C SER A 206 -4.14 4.57 -0.53
N VAL A 207 -4.92 3.85 0.27
CA VAL A 207 -4.42 3.13 1.46
C VAL A 207 -3.42 2.04 1.05
N PHE A 208 -3.69 1.29 -0.01
CA PHE A 208 -2.76 0.28 -0.52
C PHE A 208 -1.46 0.89 -1.05
N LEU A 209 -1.47 2.13 -1.52
CA LEU A 209 -0.30 2.84 -2.03
C LEU A 209 0.57 3.53 -0.94
N THR A 210 0.30 3.32 0.35
CA THR A 210 1.06 3.95 1.47
C THR A 210 2.23 3.10 2.07
#